data_e9ce8bb1e97513a0f418b8e269000cd9
#
_entry.id   e9ce8bb1e97513a0f418b8e269000cd9
#
_cell.length_a   1.000
_cell.length_b   1.000
_cell.length_c   1.000
_cell.angle_alpha   90.00
_cell.angle_beta   90.00
_cell.angle_gamma   90.00
#
_symmetry.space_group_name_H-M   'P 1'
#
loop_
_entity.id
_entity.type
_entity.pdbx_description
1 polymer ?
#
loop_
_entity_poly.entity_id
_entity_poly.type
_entity_poly.pdbx_seq_one_letter_code
_entity_poly.pdbx_strand_id
1 'polypeptide(L)'
;MENDYGYKNIQNFHCIKHKRLRKEICLLHRCINGNDDFLNYYNKIKRKLAENNIIENIISIDIIEENHIALVIILQEKYTSMVSMIFPKEYPFRPPKVKISELDYTDFLGEYQKSELDKRKKCLCCNTIICRHNWAPNKDLFDVVIEIYDLLNVLYLPINENLYKSIMNKHLGYLID
;
A
#
# COMPACT_ATOMS: atom_id res chain seq x y z
N MET A 1 -0.26 20.34 -23.23
CA MET A 1 0.46 19.14 -23.69
C MET A 1 0.83 18.35 -22.43
N GLU A 2 0.11 17.27 -22.15
CA GLU A 2 0.48 16.37 -21.06
C GLU A 2 1.73 15.61 -21.52
N ASN A 3 2.85 15.82 -20.84
CA ASN A 3 4.12 15.17 -21.14
C ASN A 3 4.00 13.66 -20.95
N ASP A 4 4.02 12.92 -22.02
CA ASP A 4 3.78 11.49 -22.18
C ASP A 4 4.94 10.59 -21.67
N TYR A 5 5.98 11.18 -21.07
CA TYR A 5 7.24 10.50 -20.79
C TYR A 5 7.23 9.49 -19.63
N GLY A 6 6.21 9.49 -18.77
CA GLY A 6 6.17 8.59 -17.60
C GLY A 6 5.22 7.42 -17.73
N TYR A 7 4.37 7.42 -18.76
CA TYR A 7 3.29 6.45 -18.88
C TYR A 7 3.65 5.17 -19.67
N LYS A 8 4.71 5.25 -20.48
CA LYS A 8 5.06 4.18 -21.44
C LYS A 8 5.52 2.86 -20.80
N ASN A 9 5.98 2.90 -19.55
CA ASN A 9 6.55 1.74 -18.88
C ASN A 9 5.60 1.04 -17.90
N ILE A 10 4.38 1.55 -17.71
CA ILE A 10 3.39 0.91 -16.85
C ILE A 10 2.43 0.13 -17.74
N GLN A 11 2.43 -1.20 -17.59
CA GLN A 11 1.48 -2.05 -18.30
C GLN A 11 0.04 -1.68 -17.90
N ASN A 12 -0.88 -1.70 -18.86
CA ASN A 12 -2.30 -1.43 -18.67
C ASN A 12 -2.64 -0.03 -18.09
N PHE A 13 -1.72 0.92 -18.12
CA PHE A 13 -1.98 2.27 -17.59
C PHE A 13 -3.19 2.95 -18.22
N HIS A 14 -3.46 2.67 -19.50
CA HIS A 14 -4.63 3.18 -20.23
C HIS A 14 -5.97 2.70 -19.66
N CYS A 15 -5.98 1.60 -18.91
CA CYS A 15 -7.17 1.08 -18.25
C CYS A 15 -7.66 1.99 -17.12
N ILE A 16 -6.77 2.76 -16.47
CA ILE A 16 -7.14 3.65 -15.38
C ILE A 16 -7.93 4.84 -15.90
N LYS A 17 -9.23 4.88 -15.66
CA LYS A 17 -10.11 5.98 -16.09
C LYS A 17 -10.15 7.13 -15.07
N HIS A 18 -9.95 6.84 -13.80
CA HIS A 18 -10.01 7.85 -12.75
C HIS A 18 -8.79 8.80 -12.81
N LYS A 19 -9.00 10.06 -13.19
CA LYS A 19 -7.94 11.05 -13.46
C LYS A 19 -6.97 11.25 -12.29
N ARG A 20 -7.47 11.36 -11.06
CA ARG A 20 -6.64 11.53 -9.87
C ARG A 20 -5.80 10.29 -9.59
N LEU A 21 -6.41 9.11 -9.60
CA LEU A 21 -5.70 7.84 -9.39
C LEU A 21 -4.60 7.63 -10.43
N ARG A 22 -4.90 7.92 -11.71
CA ARG A 22 -3.91 7.88 -12.79
C ARG A 22 -2.69 8.74 -12.49
N LYS A 23 -2.91 9.97 -12.01
CA LYS A 23 -1.83 10.88 -11.62
C LYS A 23 -1.01 10.31 -10.45
N GLU A 24 -1.66 9.81 -9.42
CA GLU A 24 -1.01 9.26 -8.24
C GLU A 24 -0.16 8.01 -8.58
N ILE A 25 -0.68 7.09 -9.39
CA ILE A 25 0.06 5.91 -9.88
C ILE A 25 1.28 6.32 -10.70
N CYS A 26 1.12 7.27 -11.61
CA CYS A 26 2.24 7.76 -12.42
C CYS A 26 3.36 8.33 -11.55
N LEU A 27 2.99 9.07 -10.50
CA LEU A 27 3.96 9.64 -9.57
C LEU A 27 4.67 8.57 -8.75
N LEU A 28 3.93 7.59 -8.24
CA LEU A 28 4.53 6.48 -7.50
C LEU A 28 5.52 5.71 -8.38
N HIS A 29 5.11 5.39 -9.61
CA HIS A 29 5.99 4.72 -10.57
C HIS A 29 7.27 5.52 -10.86
N ARG A 30 7.18 6.85 -11.00
CA ARG A 30 8.36 7.71 -11.19
C ARG A 30 9.27 7.71 -9.96
N CYS A 31 8.69 7.73 -8.76
CA CYS A 31 9.46 7.63 -7.53
C CYS A 31 10.25 6.31 -7.45
N ILE A 32 9.61 5.20 -7.80
CA ILE A 32 10.24 3.87 -7.80
C ILE A 32 11.39 3.80 -8.82
N ASN A 33 11.23 4.41 -9.99
CA ASN A 33 12.25 4.37 -11.06
C ASN A 33 13.31 5.48 -10.96
N GLY A 34 13.35 6.23 -9.87
CA GLY A 34 14.41 7.23 -9.62
C GLY A 34 14.41 8.43 -10.56
N ASN A 35 13.28 8.78 -11.17
CA ASN A 35 13.20 9.91 -12.09
C ASN A 35 13.10 11.22 -11.31
N ASP A 36 14.24 11.89 -11.15
CA ASP A 36 14.43 13.03 -10.25
C ASP A 36 13.83 14.37 -10.71
N ASP A 37 13.52 14.54 -12.00
CA ASP A 37 13.04 15.82 -12.56
C ASP A 37 11.70 16.31 -11.98
N PHE A 38 10.95 15.44 -11.32
CA PHE A 38 9.68 15.76 -10.68
C PHE A 38 9.75 16.04 -9.17
N LEU A 39 10.93 16.02 -8.60
CA LEU A 39 11.17 16.07 -7.17
C LEU A 39 10.78 17.37 -6.50
N ASN A 40 10.88 18.50 -7.21
CA ASN A 40 10.58 19.81 -6.62
C ASN A 40 9.10 20.02 -6.31
N TYR A 41 8.20 19.39 -7.05
CA TYR A 41 6.75 19.52 -6.82
C TYR A 41 6.22 18.59 -5.73
N TYR A 42 6.93 17.50 -5.41
CA TYR A 42 6.52 16.46 -4.49
C TYR A 42 7.45 16.26 -3.29
N ASN A 43 8.20 17.28 -2.93
CA ASN A 43 9.14 17.24 -1.79
C ASN A 43 8.53 16.68 -0.49
N LYS A 44 7.24 16.91 -0.24
CA LYS A 44 6.55 16.39 0.95
C LYS A 44 6.31 14.88 0.87
N ILE A 45 5.90 14.37 -0.30
CA ILE A 45 5.62 12.95 -0.52
C ILE A 45 6.94 12.17 -0.54
N LYS A 46 7.92 12.66 -1.29
CA LYS A 46 9.24 12.04 -1.35
C LYS A 46 9.92 12.01 0.01
N ARG A 47 9.81 13.06 0.81
CA ARG A 47 10.38 13.08 2.16
C ARG A 47 9.77 11.98 3.01
N LYS A 48 8.44 11.82 3.02
CA LYS A 48 7.77 10.75 3.75
C LYS A 48 8.17 9.35 3.27
N LEU A 49 8.26 9.14 1.95
CA LEU A 49 8.66 7.85 1.39
C LEU A 49 10.14 7.56 1.59
N ALA A 50 11.01 8.59 1.51
CA ALA A 50 12.45 8.45 1.69
C ALA A 50 12.85 8.29 3.16
N GLU A 51 12.18 8.98 4.08
CA GLU A 51 12.44 8.89 5.52
C GLU A 51 12.30 7.44 6.03
N ASN A 52 11.46 6.63 5.37
CA ASN A 52 11.21 5.24 5.76
C ASN A 52 11.79 4.22 4.77
N ASN A 53 12.62 4.63 3.82
CA ASN A 53 13.17 3.77 2.75
C ASN A 53 12.09 2.97 1.97
N ILE A 54 10.85 3.49 1.92
CA ILE A 54 9.71 2.77 1.33
C ILE A 54 9.91 2.54 -0.16
N ILE A 55 10.47 3.53 -0.86
CA ILE A 55 10.66 3.46 -2.32
C ILE A 55 11.59 2.30 -2.69
N GLU A 56 12.68 2.12 -1.95
CA GLU A 56 13.67 1.08 -2.21
C GLU A 56 13.09 -0.32 -1.96
N ASN A 57 12.04 -0.41 -1.16
CA ASN A 57 11.38 -1.65 -0.82
C ASN A 57 10.15 -1.98 -1.70
N ILE A 58 9.77 -1.10 -2.63
CA ILE A 58 8.74 -1.42 -3.62
C ILE A 58 9.40 -1.99 -4.87
N ILE A 59 9.14 -3.26 -5.15
CA ILE A 59 9.70 -3.97 -6.31
C ILE A 59 8.95 -3.64 -7.59
N SER A 60 7.63 -3.68 -7.54
CA SER A 60 6.78 -3.43 -8.71
C SER A 60 5.47 -2.76 -8.36
N ILE A 61 4.88 -2.13 -9.36
CA ILE A 61 3.51 -1.64 -9.38
C ILE A 61 2.84 -2.16 -10.65
N ASP A 62 1.75 -2.89 -10.49
CA ASP A 62 1.01 -3.49 -11.57
C ASP A 62 -0.44 -2.99 -11.58
N ILE A 63 -0.94 -2.67 -12.76
CA ILE A 63 -2.35 -2.32 -12.96
C ILE A 63 -3.08 -3.57 -13.41
N ILE A 64 -3.92 -4.10 -12.54
CA ILE A 64 -4.69 -5.31 -12.79
C ILE A 64 -5.93 -4.98 -13.61
N GLU A 65 -6.66 -3.94 -13.21
CA GLU A 65 -7.90 -3.48 -13.86
C GLU A 65 -8.03 -1.95 -13.75
N GLU A 66 -9.13 -1.40 -14.26
CA GLU A 66 -9.42 0.05 -14.30
C GLU A 66 -9.20 0.78 -12.96
N ASN A 67 -9.50 0.12 -11.86
CA ASN A 67 -9.43 0.68 -10.51
C ASN A 67 -8.71 -0.22 -9.52
N HIS A 68 -7.95 -1.20 -10.01
CA HIS A 68 -7.27 -2.21 -9.21
C HIS A 68 -5.78 -2.19 -9.52
N ILE A 69 -4.97 -1.91 -8.51
CA ILE A 69 -3.52 -1.97 -8.59
C ILE A 69 -2.95 -2.96 -7.57
N ALA A 70 -1.82 -3.54 -7.90
CA ALA A 70 -1.04 -4.35 -6.98
C ALA A 70 0.37 -3.78 -6.84
N LEU A 71 0.88 -3.81 -5.63
CA LEU A 71 2.27 -3.47 -5.31
C LEU A 71 2.94 -4.72 -4.75
N VAL A 72 4.17 -4.96 -5.15
CA VAL A 72 5.03 -5.96 -4.50
C VAL A 72 6.05 -5.20 -3.65
N ILE A 73 6.04 -5.46 -2.35
CA ILE A 73 6.91 -4.78 -1.38
C ILE A 73 7.79 -5.80 -0.65
N ILE A 74 9.02 -5.39 -0.35
CA ILE A 74 9.93 -6.12 0.54
C ILE A 74 9.77 -5.58 1.96
N LEU A 75 9.68 -6.48 2.91
CA LEU A 75 9.58 -6.17 4.33
C LEU A 75 10.81 -6.74 5.05
N GLN A 76 11.52 -5.89 5.80
CA GLN A 76 12.72 -6.26 6.54
C GLN A 76 13.77 -7.00 5.69
N GLU A 77 13.90 -6.64 4.40
CA GLU A 77 14.85 -7.27 3.46
C GLU A 77 14.67 -8.79 3.28
N LYS A 78 13.62 -9.36 3.84
CA LYS A 78 13.45 -10.80 3.96
C LYS A 78 12.12 -11.32 3.41
N TYR A 79 11.05 -10.56 3.60
CA TYR A 79 9.71 -10.99 3.21
C TYR A 79 9.19 -10.19 2.03
N THR A 80 8.61 -10.87 1.07
CA THR A 80 7.89 -10.24 -0.03
C THR A 80 6.39 -10.29 0.27
N SER A 81 5.71 -9.18 0.14
CA SER A 81 4.26 -9.10 0.31
C SER A 81 3.62 -8.41 -0.89
N MET A 82 2.50 -8.97 -1.36
CA MET A 82 1.67 -8.33 -2.37
C MET A 82 0.58 -7.51 -1.69
N VAL A 83 0.54 -6.23 -1.99
CA VAL A 83 -0.50 -5.31 -1.53
C VAL A 83 -1.39 -4.94 -2.71
N SER A 84 -2.65 -5.37 -2.64
CA SER A 84 -3.65 -5.11 -3.68
C SER A 84 -4.60 -4.01 -3.20
N MET A 85 -4.90 -3.05 -4.06
CA MET A 85 -5.77 -1.90 -3.75
C MET A 85 -6.83 -1.75 -4.82
N ILE A 86 -8.09 -1.79 -4.41
CA ILE A 86 -9.25 -1.58 -5.28
C ILE A 86 -9.88 -0.24 -4.92
N PHE A 87 -9.84 0.69 -5.86
CA PHE A 87 -10.35 2.05 -5.66
C PHE A 87 -11.83 2.12 -6.07
N PRO A 88 -12.71 2.63 -5.19
CA PRO A 88 -14.12 2.79 -5.55
C PRO A 88 -14.31 3.93 -6.57
N LYS A 89 -15.44 3.93 -7.26
CA LYS A 89 -15.78 5.01 -8.20
C LYS A 89 -15.83 6.38 -7.54
N GLU A 90 -16.17 6.41 -6.26
CA GLU A 90 -16.25 7.62 -5.44
C GLU A 90 -14.89 8.06 -4.87
N TYR A 91 -13.80 7.41 -5.23
CA TYR A 91 -12.47 7.89 -4.83
C TYR A 91 -12.26 9.34 -5.31
N PRO A 92 -11.75 10.26 -4.51
CA PRO A 92 -11.17 10.12 -3.18
C PRO A 92 -12.15 10.27 -1.99
N PHE A 93 -13.46 10.32 -2.22
CA PHE A 93 -14.44 10.49 -1.14
C PHE A 93 -14.68 9.23 -0.33
N ARG A 94 -14.24 8.09 -0.84
CA ARG A 94 -14.22 6.80 -0.14
C ARG A 94 -12.83 6.17 -0.21
N PRO A 95 -12.41 5.47 0.87
CA PRO A 95 -11.12 4.78 0.89
C PRO A 95 -11.08 3.63 -0.10
N PRO A 96 -9.88 3.23 -0.56
CA PRO A 96 -9.71 1.99 -1.28
C PRO A 96 -9.96 0.78 -0.37
N LYS A 97 -10.34 -0.35 -0.96
CA LYS A 97 -10.22 -1.65 -0.32
C LYS A 97 -8.79 -2.12 -0.48
N VAL A 98 -8.18 -2.54 0.60
CA VAL A 98 -6.80 -3.02 0.61
C VAL A 98 -6.76 -4.48 1.01
N LYS A 99 -5.96 -5.27 0.32
CA LYS A 99 -5.63 -6.64 0.68
C LYS A 99 -4.12 -6.78 0.80
N ILE A 100 -3.72 -7.61 1.74
CA ILE A 100 -2.33 -8.02 1.92
C ILE A 100 -2.29 -9.51 1.64
N SER A 101 -1.64 -9.90 0.53
CA SER A 101 -1.55 -11.28 0.10
C SER A 101 -2.91 -11.99 0.15
N GLU A 102 -3.93 -11.41 -0.53
CA GLU A 102 -5.31 -11.87 -0.64
C GLU A 102 -6.19 -11.74 0.62
N LEU A 103 -5.65 -11.45 1.79
CA LEU A 103 -6.42 -11.19 3.00
C LEU A 103 -6.84 -9.72 3.07
N ASP A 104 -8.11 -9.45 3.33
CA ASP A 104 -8.56 -8.09 3.55
C ASP A 104 -7.78 -7.44 4.71
N TYR A 105 -7.33 -6.22 4.50
CA TYR A 105 -6.47 -5.49 5.46
C TYR A 105 -7.11 -5.38 6.86
N THR A 106 -8.42 -5.17 6.91
CA THR A 106 -9.16 -5.12 8.18
C THR A 106 -9.20 -6.48 8.89
N ASP A 107 -9.25 -7.57 8.14
CA ASP A 107 -9.23 -8.93 8.69
C ASP A 107 -7.82 -9.29 9.16
N PHE A 108 -6.79 -8.90 8.39
CA PHE A 108 -5.40 -9.00 8.80
C PHE A 108 -5.17 -8.33 10.16
N LEU A 109 -5.63 -7.09 10.32
CA LEU A 109 -5.55 -6.36 11.59
C LEU A 109 -6.34 -7.04 12.70
N GLY A 110 -7.50 -7.61 12.39
CA GLY A 110 -8.34 -8.34 13.33
C GLY A 110 -7.68 -9.63 13.82
N GLU A 111 -7.07 -10.41 12.94
CA GLU A 111 -6.32 -11.62 13.31
C GLU A 111 -5.11 -11.26 14.20
N TYR A 112 -4.39 -10.20 13.84
CA TYR A 112 -3.28 -9.71 14.64
C TYR A 112 -3.73 -9.28 16.04
N GLN A 113 -4.82 -8.55 16.16
CA GLN A 113 -5.36 -8.10 17.44
C GLN A 113 -5.82 -9.27 18.33
N LYS A 114 -6.39 -10.33 17.74
CA LYS A 114 -6.83 -11.51 18.50
C LYS A 114 -5.67 -12.29 19.11
N SER A 115 -4.52 -12.31 18.44
CA SER A 115 -3.44 -13.23 18.80
C SER A 115 -2.68 -12.80 20.03
N GLU A 116 -2.65 -11.50 20.40
CA GLU A 116 -1.77 -11.13 21.42
C GLU A 116 -1.83 -9.88 22.15
N LEU A 117 -1.77 -8.83 21.55
CA LEU A 117 -0.96 -7.84 22.21
C LEU A 117 -1.74 -6.69 22.74
N ASP A 118 -2.92 -6.50 22.24
CA ASP A 118 -3.70 -5.38 22.73
C ASP A 118 -5.11 -5.78 23.15
N LYS A 119 -5.18 -6.51 24.24
CA LYS A 119 -6.40 -6.56 25.06
C LYS A 119 -6.79 -5.16 25.55
N ARG A 120 -6.02 -4.14 25.19
CA ARG A 120 -6.23 -2.74 25.50
C ARG A 120 -7.10 -2.04 24.47
N LYS A 121 -8.40 -2.42 24.39
CA LYS A 121 -9.47 -1.41 24.26
C LYS A 121 -9.77 -0.74 22.91
N LYS A 122 -8.96 -0.73 21.86
CA LYS A 122 -9.33 -0.12 20.59
C LYS A 122 -9.11 -1.08 19.44
N CYS A 123 -10.15 -1.23 18.60
CA CYS A 123 -10.04 -1.99 17.37
C CYS A 123 -8.94 -1.41 16.48
N LEU A 124 -7.95 -2.20 16.12
CA LEU A 124 -6.88 -1.76 15.22
C LEU A 124 -7.42 -1.30 13.86
N CYS A 125 -8.46 -1.97 13.36
CA CYS A 125 -9.10 -1.56 12.10
C CYS A 125 -9.70 -0.14 12.14
N CYS A 126 -10.06 0.36 13.33
CA CYS A 126 -10.58 1.71 13.48
C CYS A 126 -9.48 2.78 13.58
N ASN A 127 -8.22 2.39 13.71
CA ASN A 127 -7.09 3.31 13.79
C ASN A 127 -6.46 3.59 12.41
N THR A 128 -6.82 2.83 11.39
CA THR A 128 -6.23 2.97 10.05
C THR A 128 -6.84 4.14 9.29
N ILE A 129 -6.06 4.78 8.40
CA ILE A 129 -6.59 5.84 7.53
C ILE A 129 -7.62 5.32 6.54
N ILE A 130 -7.56 4.04 6.16
CA ILE A 130 -8.52 3.43 5.23
C ILE A 130 -9.84 3.04 5.92
N CYS A 131 -9.94 3.18 7.24
CA CYS A 131 -11.22 3.11 7.92
C CYS A 131 -12.11 4.26 7.44
N ARG A 132 -13.37 3.94 7.09
CA ARG A 132 -14.32 4.93 6.58
C ARG A 132 -14.47 6.16 7.48
N HIS A 133 -14.29 6.00 8.77
CA HIS A 133 -14.39 7.09 9.75
C HIS A 133 -13.14 7.99 9.78
N ASN A 134 -12.00 7.49 9.36
CA ASN A 134 -10.72 8.21 9.38
C ASN A 134 -10.32 8.71 7.99
N TRP A 135 -10.95 8.18 6.95
CA TRP A 135 -10.66 8.59 5.59
C TRP A 135 -11.13 10.01 5.32
N ALA A 136 -10.27 10.79 4.69
CA ALA A 136 -10.59 12.13 4.21
C ALA A 136 -10.19 12.28 2.74
N PRO A 137 -10.90 13.11 1.92
CA PRO A 137 -10.60 13.26 0.50
C PRO A 137 -9.23 13.83 0.16
N ASN A 138 -8.51 14.38 1.13
CA ASN A 138 -7.12 14.83 0.99
C ASN A 138 -6.10 13.70 1.15
N LYS A 139 -6.54 12.52 1.55
CA LYS A 139 -5.72 11.30 1.54
C LYS A 139 -5.54 10.78 0.12
N ASP A 140 -4.41 10.19 -0.14
CA ASP A 140 -4.02 9.70 -1.45
C ASP A 140 -3.39 8.29 -1.40
N LEU A 141 -3.03 7.76 -2.57
CA LEU A 141 -2.36 6.47 -2.69
C LEU A 141 -1.10 6.39 -1.83
N PHE A 142 -0.34 7.47 -1.73
CA PHE A 142 0.92 7.49 -0.97
C PHE A 142 0.67 7.36 0.53
N ASP A 143 -0.36 8.03 1.06
CA ASP A 143 -0.74 7.89 2.47
C ASP A 143 -1.10 6.44 2.80
N VAL A 144 -1.78 5.74 1.88
CA VAL A 144 -2.14 4.32 2.03
C VAL A 144 -0.90 3.43 2.00
N VAL A 145 0.00 3.64 1.04
CA VAL A 145 1.24 2.86 0.92
C VAL A 145 2.12 3.04 2.15
N ILE A 146 2.28 4.27 2.64
CA ILE A 146 3.06 4.58 3.84
C ILE A 146 2.47 3.86 5.05
N GLU A 147 1.17 3.98 5.27
CA GLU A 147 0.54 3.32 6.42
C GLU A 147 0.73 1.81 6.40
N ILE A 148 0.51 1.17 5.25
CA ILE A 148 0.64 -0.29 5.14
C ILE A 148 2.09 -0.71 5.38
N TYR A 149 3.04 0.01 4.78
CA TYR A 149 4.46 -0.28 4.96
C TYR A 149 4.89 -0.13 6.41
N ASP A 150 4.55 0.99 7.05
CA ASP A 150 4.90 1.25 8.44
C ASP A 150 4.27 0.21 9.37
N LEU A 151 3.02 -0.15 9.11
CA LEU A 151 2.29 -1.13 9.89
C LEU A 151 2.96 -2.51 9.79
N LEU A 152 3.24 -2.96 8.57
CA LEU A 152 3.84 -4.28 8.34
C LEU A 152 5.30 -4.33 8.79
N ASN A 153 6.09 -3.33 8.41
CA ASN A 153 7.54 -3.35 8.59
C ASN A 153 7.97 -2.93 10.00
N VAL A 154 7.33 -1.92 10.57
CA VAL A 154 7.73 -1.31 11.83
C VAL A 154 7.02 -1.91 13.02
N LEU A 155 5.72 -2.18 12.90
CA LEU A 155 4.91 -2.62 14.03
C LEU A 155 4.75 -4.13 14.12
N TYR A 156 4.44 -4.81 13.02
CA TYR A 156 4.03 -6.21 13.10
C TYR A 156 5.17 -7.21 12.99
N LEU A 157 6.04 -7.06 12.01
CA LEU A 157 7.16 -7.99 11.84
C LEU A 157 8.14 -7.98 13.01
N PRO A 158 8.57 -6.81 13.53
CA PRO A 158 9.48 -6.78 14.67
C PRO A 158 8.89 -7.36 15.95
N ILE A 159 7.57 -7.22 16.15
CA ILE A 159 6.91 -7.66 17.38
C ILE A 159 6.62 -9.15 17.34
N ASN A 160 6.18 -9.69 16.20
CA ASN A 160 5.85 -11.11 16.10
C ASN A 160 5.93 -11.66 14.67
N GLU A 161 7.15 -11.99 14.23
CA GLU A 161 7.39 -12.62 12.93
C GLU A 161 6.63 -13.95 12.78
N ASN A 162 6.53 -14.74 13.83
CA ASN A 162 5.83 -16.02 13.79
C ASN A 162 4.33 -15.83 13.58
N LEU A 163 3.75 -14.78 14.14
CA LEU A 163 2.36 -14.45 13.93
C LEU A 163 2.10 -14.03 12.47
N TYR A 164 2.97 -13.16 11.92
CA TYR A 164 2.88 -12.77 10.52
C TYR A 164 2.91 -14.00 9.61
N LYS A 165 3.88 -14.90 9.82
CA LYS A 165 3.97 -16.17 9.08
C LYS A 165 2.72 -17.03 9.27
N SER A 166 2.21 -17.14 10.48
CA SER A 166 1.00 -17.92 10.77
C SER A 166 -0.23 -17.38 10.04
N ILE A 167 -0.42 -16.05 10.05
CA ILE A 167 -1.53 -15.40 9.32
C ILE A 167 -1.37 -15.65 7.83
N MET A 168 -0.18 -15.44 7.29
CA MET A 168 0.09 -15.63 5.86
C MET A 168 -0.10 -17.08 5.43
N ASN A 169 0.43 -18.05 6.18
CA ASN A 169 0.27 -19.47 5.88
C ASN A 169 -1.20 -19.93 5.95
N LYS A 170 -1.95 -19.44 6.93
CA LYS A 170 -3.38 -19.76 7.08
C LYS A 170 -4.20 -19.33 5.86
N HIS A 171 -3.86 -18.20 5.27
CA HIS A 171 -4.66 -17.60 4.21
C HIS A 171 -4.11 -17.85 2.79
N LEU A 172 -2.82 -18.12 2.64
CA LEU A 172 -2.19 -18.35 1.34
C LEU A 172 -1.97 -19.83 1.01
N GLY A 173 -2.08 -20.71 2.01
CA GLY A 173 -1.77 -22.12 1.82
C GLY A 173 -0.31 -22.40 1.41
N TYR A 174 0.58 -21.44 1.54
CA TYR A 174 1.99 -21.58 1.25
C TYR A 174 2.77 -21.87 2.54
N LEU A 175 3.44 -23.00 2.54
CA LEU A 175 4.52 -23.26 3.48
C LEU A 175 5.71 -22.38 3.04
N ILE A 176 5.98 -21.35 3.79
CA ILE A 176 7.27 -20.65 3.73
C ILE A 176 8.14 -21.38 4.74
N ASP A 177 8.92 -22.32 4.23
CA ASP A 177 9.99 -22.98 5.00
C ASP A 177 11.10 -21.99 5.32
#